data_501ee0454d82a4e19ec969c62c150d44
#
_entry.id   501ee0454d82a4e19ec969c62c150d44
#
_cell.length_a   1.000
_cell.length_b   1.000
_cell.length_c   1.000
_cell.angle_alpha   90.00
_cell.angle_beta   90.00
_cell.angle_gamma   90.00
#
_symmetry.space_group_name_H-M   'P 1'
#
loop_
_entity.id
_entity.type
_entity.pdbx_description
1 polymer ?
#
loop_
_entity_poly.entity_id
_entity_poly.type
_entity_poly.pdbx_seq_one_letter_code
_entity_poly.pdbx_strand_id
1 'polypeptide(L)'
;MRFTKMQGIGNDYVYVNCFEEKVETAAKLAQIISDRHFGIGSDGLILIEPSRTADVRMRIFNADGSEAEMCGNGIRCVAKYVYEHKLATPRGSLSVPGQPICPASLNIETGNGILTVGLIIDEGDKVQKVCVNMGQPILTPKDIPVKLVGEKVIEQPIEILGGELLTTCVSTGNPHAVFFCDDVEEIELEKIGPAIENHKLFPNRINAHFVQVENPKEFIMRSWERGSGITLACGSGGCACCVAAVLTNRCNRICTAHLAGGDLDLNWNRQDNCVYLTGPAVEVFNGTWPEN
;
A
#
# COMPACT_ATOMS: atom_id res chain seq x y z
N MET A 1 13.66 -7.99 -23.20
CA MET A 1 13.58 -7.92 -21.72
C MET A 1 12.49 -8.85 -21.22
N ARG A 2 12.79 -9.80 -20.35
CA ARG A 2 11.79 -10.68 -19.70
C ARG A 2 11.14 -9.93 -18.53
N PHE A 3 9.88 -10.20 -18.29
CA PHE A 3 9.13 -9.60 -17.21
C PHE A 3 8.10 -10.56 -16.63
N THR A 4 7.63 -10.26 -15.43
CA THR A 4 6.50 -10.92 -14.79
C THR A 4 5.43 -9.88 -14.48
N LYS A 5 4.18 -10.16 -14.81
CA LYS A 5 3.03 -9.37 -14.39
C LYS A 5 2.52 -9.91 -13.07
N MET A 6 2.45 -9.04 -12.05
CA MET A 6 1.93 -9.42 -10.73
C MET A 6 0.96 -8.37 -10.22
N GLN A 7 0.12 -8.75 -9.26
CA GLN A 7 -0.80 -7.85 -8.60
C GLN A 7 -0.97 -8.19 -7.10
N GLY A 8 -1.27 -7.15 -6.31
CA GLY A 8 -1.70 -7.27 -4.93
C GLY A 8 -3.06 -6.59 -4.75
N ILE A 9 -4.13 -7.40 -4.67
CA ILE A 9 -5.53 -6.94 -4.56
C ILE A 9 -5.92 -5.87 -5.62
N GLY A 10 -5.59 -6.15 -6.90
CA GLY A 10 -5.94 -5.29 -8.04
C GLY A 10 -4.95 -4.16 -8.37
N ASN A 11 -3.99 -3.84 -7.50
CA ASN A 11 -2.88 -2.94 -7.85
C ASN A 11 -1.80 -3.75 -8.57
N ASP A 12 -1.60 -3.48 -9.86
CA ASP A 12 -0.86 -4.33 -10.78
C ASP A 12 0.37 -3.65 -11.38
N TYR A 13 1.51 -4.32 -11.32
CA TYR A 13 2.78 -3.84 -11.86
C TYR A 13 3.42 -4.85 -12.80
N VAL A 14 4.31 -4.34 -13.65
CA VAL A 14 5.30 -5.14 -14.39
C VAL A 14 6.55 -5.25 -13.54
N TYR A 15 7.03 -6.48 -13.28
CA TYR A 15 8.21 -6.76 -12.47
C TYR A 15 9.35 -7.23 -13.37
N VAL A 16 10.54 -6.66 -13.18
CA VAL A 16 11.75 -7.05 -13.91
C VAL A 16 12.81 -7.50 -12.93
N ASN A 17 13.30 -8.72 -13.14
CA ASN A 17 14.40 -9.30 -12.37
C ASN A 17 15.74 -8.77 -12.89
N CYS A 18 16.28 -7.75 -12.21
CA CYS A 18 17.55 -7.11 -12.58
C CYS A 18 18.80 -7.90 -12.14
N PHE A 19 18.66 -9.12 -11.62
CA PHE A 19 19.77 -10.06 -11.52
C PHE A 19 20.12 -10.67 -12.89
N GLU A 20 19.17 -10.65 -13.84
CA GLU A 20 19.30 -11.24 -15.17
C GLU A 20 19.06 -10.23 -16.30
N GLU A 21 18.29 -9.20 -16.08
CA GLU A 21 17.90 -8.18 -17.05
C GLU A 21 18.52 -6.82 -16.70
N LYS A 22 18.89 -6.02 -17.70
CA LYS A 22 19.40 -4.67 -17.50
C LYS A 22 18.39 -3.65 -18.00
N VAL A 23 17.99 -2.73 -17.11
CA VAL A 23 17.08 -1.63 -17.43
C VAL A 23 17.80 -0.30 -17.29
N GLU A 24 18.10 0.36 -18.40
CA GLU A 24 18.89 1.63 -18.40
C GLU A 24 18.01 2.87 -18.16
N THR A 25 16.78 2.89 -18.67
CA THR A 25 15.89 4.05 -18.63
C THR A 25 14.55 3.69 -18.01
N ALA A 26 14.56 3.29 -16.73
CA ALA A 26 13.38 2.74 -16.04
C ALA A 26 12.16 3.69 -16.08
N ALA A 27 12.36 4.99 -15.87
CA ALA A 27 11.28 5.98 -15.90
C ALA A 27 10.58 6.04 -17.28
N LYS A 28 11.35 6.07 -18.37
CA LYS A 28 10.81 6.06 -19.73
C LYS A 28 10.16 4.73 -20.08
N LEU A 29 10.77 3.63 -19.64
CA LEU A 29 10.23 2.29 -19.85
C LEU A 29 8.88 2.14 -19.14
N ALA A 30 8.77 2.61 -17.88
CA ALA A 30 7.52 2.57 -17.12
C ALA A 30 6.37 3.27 -17.87
N GLN A 31 6.60 4.44 -18.46
CA GLN A 31 5.59 5.15 -19.25
C GLN A 31 5.09 4.34 -20.45
N ILE A 32 6.02 3.65 -21.14
CA ILE A 32 5.66 2.90 -22.35
C ILE A 32 4.94 1.60 -21.99
N ILE A 33 5.47 0.81 -21.05
CA ILE A 33 4.92 -0.52 -20.77
C ILE A 33 3.64 -0.47 -19.95
N SER A 34 3.40 0.64 -19.22
CA SER A 34 2.21 0.79 -18.40
C SER A 34 0.96 1.13 -19.18
N ASP A 35 1.11 1.60 -20.43
CA ASP A 35 -0.04 1.87 -21.29
C ASP A 35 -0.88 0.60 -21.48
N ARG A 36 -2.20 0.69 -21.15
CA ARG A 36 -3.08 -0.47 -21.17
C ARG A 36 -3.57 -0.85 -22.58
N HIS A 37 -3.29 -0.02 -23.58
CA HIS A 37 -3.68 -0.24 -24.98
C HIS A 37 -2.48 -0.53 -25.88
N PHE A 38 -1.34 0.10 -25.62
CA PHE A 38 -0.15 0.02 -26.48
C PHE A 38 1.05 -0.62 -25.79
N GLY A 39 0.98 -0.84 -24.48
CA GLY A 39 1.99 -1.50 -23.67
C GLY A 39 1.54 -2.86 -23.14
N ILE A 40 2.14 -3.27 -22.01
CA ILE A 40 1.72 -4.43 -21.24
C ILE A 40 0.45 -4.10 -20.43
N GLY A 41 0.31 -2.84 -20.05
CA GLY A 41 -0.77 -2.33 -19.21
C GLY A 41 -0.52 -2.62 -17.72
N SER A 42 -0.33 -1.55 -16.91
CA SER A 42 -0.06 -1.69 -15.47
C SER A 42 -0.15 -0.33 -14.78
N ASP A 43 -0.11 -0.33 -13.45
CA ASP A 43 0.04 0.88 -12.64
C ASP A 43 1.49 1.40 -12.64
N GLY A 44 2.43 0.60 -13.15
CA GLY A 44 3.83 0.98 -13.27
C GLY A 44 4.79 -0.20 -13.43
N LEU A 45 6.07 0.08 -13.20
CA LEU A 45 7.20 -0.83 -13.29
C LEU A 45 7.87 -0.98 -11.92
N ILE A 46 8.15 -2.22 -11.51
CA ILE A 46 8.98 -2.52 -10.34
C ILE A 46 10.24 -3.26 -10.79
N LEU A 47 11.40 -2.75 -10.37
CA LEU A 47 12.68 -3.40 -10.56
C LEU A 47 13.07 -4.14 -9.28
N ILE A 48 13.46 -5.41 -9.43
CA ILE A 48 14.02 -6.24 -8.36
C ILE A 48 15.52 -6.30 -8.61
N GLU A 49 16.27 -5.53 -7.82
CA GLU A 49 17.71 -5.32 -7.99
C GLU A 49 18.52 -6.03 -6.89
N PRO A 50 19.79 -6.38 -7.12
CA PRO A 50 20.71 -6.74 -6.05
C PRO A 50 20.85 -5.61 -5.03
N SER A 51 20.93 -5.97 -3.74
CA SER A 51 21.23 -5.02 -2.65
C SER A 51 22.55 -5.35 -1.98
N ARG A 52 23.22 -4.34 -1.42
CA ARG A 52 24.41 -4.50 -0.56
C ARG A 52 24.07 -4.55 0.93
N THR A 53 22.87 -4.16 1.29
CA THR A 53 22.43 -3.94 2.67
C THR A 53 21.23 -4.78 3.07
N ALA A 54 20.51 -5.35 2.09
CA ALA A 54 19.32 -6.17 2.27
C ALA A 54 19.40 -7.43 1.38
N ASP A 55 18.36 -8.24 1.40
CA ASP A 55 18.30 -9.46 0.57
C ASP A 55 18.10 -9.10 -0.91
N VAL A 56 17.27 -8.08 -1.18
CA VAL A 56 17.09 -7.46 -2.50
C VAL A 56 16.75 -5.98 -2.34
N ARG A 57 16.81 -5.22 -3.44
CA ARG A 57 16.33 -3.85 -3.54
C ARG A 57 15.12 -3.78 -4.46
N MET A 58 14.09 -3.03 -4.05
CA MET A 58 12.93 -2.70 -4.84
C MET A 58 12.98 -1.25 -5.27
N ARG A 59 12.85 -0.97 -6.58
CA ARG A 59 12.58 0.36 -7.11
C ARG A 59 11.26 0.37 -7.86
N ILE A 60 10.49 1.43 -7.68
CA ILE A 60 9.13 1.56 -8.21
C ILE A 60 9.05 2.78 -9.11
N PHE A 61 8.51 2.61 -10.29
CA PHE A 61 8.21 3.68 -11.23
C PHE A 61 6.72 3.64 -11.56
N ASN A 62 6.01 4.73 -11.28
CA ASN A 62 4.61 4.88 -11.64
C ASN A 62 4.43 4.92 -13.17
N ALA A 63 3.19 4.80 -13.65
CA ALA A 63 2.87 4.88 -15.07
C ALA A 63 3.25 6.21 -15.73
N ASP A 64 3.39 7.31 -14.95
CA ASP A 64 3.89 8.61 -15.44
C ASP A 64 5.42 8.70 -15.49
N GLY A 65 6.13 7.66 -15.05
CA GLY A 65 7.58 7.59 -14.97
C GLY A 65 8.19 8.17 -13.68
N SER A 66 7.39 8.71 -12.79
CA SER A 66 7.88 9.18 -11.48
C SER A 66 8.33 7.99 -10.61
N GLU A 67 9.43 8.13 -9.89
CA GLU A 67 9.90 7.12 -8.95
C GLU A 67 9.20 7.29 -7.60
N ALA A 68 8.62 6.20 -7.08
CA ALA A 68 7.98 6.16 -5.77
C ALA A 68 8.90 5.48 -4.73
N GLU A 69 8.85 5.97 -3.50
CA GLU A 69 9.72 5.47 -2.43
C GLU A 69 9.30 4.09 -1.92
N MET A 70 7.98 3.80 -1.88
CA MET A 70 7.42 2.54 -1.36
C MET A 70 5.99 2.33 -1.86
N CYS A 71 5.62 1.04 -2.04
CA CYS A 71 4.25 0.59 -2.28
C CYS A 71 4.00 -0.70 -1.50
N GLY A 72 3.04 -0.67 -0.57
CA GLY A 72 2.69 -1.83 0.26
C GLY A 72 2.18 -3.03 -0.54
N ASN A 73 1.52 -2.80 -1.68
CA ASN A 73 1.08 -3.86 -2.60
C ASN A 73 2.27 -4.41 -3.39
N GLY A 74 3.12 -3.51 -3.92
CA GLY A 74 4.30 -3.87 -4.70
C GLY A 74 5.31 -4.70 -3.93
N ILE A 75 5.59 -4.33 -2.66
CA ILE A 75 6.58 -5.06 -1.85
C ILE A 75 6.12 -6.49 -1.52
N ARG A 76 4.79 -6.73 -1.38
CA ARG A 76 4.27 -8.09 -1.19
C ARG A 76 4.57 -8.98 -2.41
N CYS A 77 4.38 -8.43 -3.61
CA CYS A 77 4.69 -9.12 -4.86
C CYS A 77 6.20 -9.36 -5.01
N VAL A 78 7.04 -8.38 -4.67
CA VAL A 78 8.51 -8.57 -4.66
C VAL A 78 8.90 -9.70 -3.72
N ALA A 79 8.35 -9.72 -2.50
CA ALA A 79 8.67 -10.75 -1.51
C ALA A 79 8.29 -12.16 -2.00
N LYS A 80 7.09 -12.31 -2.59
CA LYS A 80 6.66 -13.57 -3.21
C LYS A 80 7.57 -13.98 -4.35
N TYR A 81 7.87 -13.04 -5.26
CA TYR A 81 8.74 -13.29 -6.40
C TYR A 81 10.13 -13.77 -5.97
N VAL A 82 10.75 -13.02 -5.04
CA VAL A 82 12.10 -13.32 -4.53
C VAL A 82 12.17 -14.73 -3.92
N TYR A 83 11.16 -15.09 -3.13
CA TYR A 83 11.08 -16.41 -2.50
C TYR A 83 10.89 -17.54 -3.55
N GLU A 84 9.87 -17.41 -4.39
CA GLU A 84 9.49 -18.48 -5.32
C GLU A 84 10.48 -18.67 -6.47
N HIS A 85 11.16 -17.59 -6.90
CA HIS A 85 12.23 -17.63 -7.90
C HIS A 85 13.64 -17.81 -7.29
N LYS A 86 13.73 -17.99 -5.94
CA LYS A 86 14.96 -18.29 -5.21
C LYS A 86 16.08 -17.26 -5.44
N LEU A 87 15.74 -15.97 -5.53
CA LEU A 87 16.72 -14.91 -5.71
C LEU A 87 17.51 -14.60 -4.44
N ALA A 88 16.95 -14.92 -3.26
CA ALA A 88 17.62 -14.80 -1.98
C ALA A 88 17.24 -15.96 -1.05
N THR A 89 18.12 -16.26 -0.10
CA THR A 89 17.82 -17.23 0.96
C THR A 89 17.00 -16.52 2.05
N PRO A 90 15.79 -17.01 2.36
CA PRO A 90 14.98 -16.41 3.41
C PRO A 90 15.68 -16.50 4.77
N ARG A 91 15.39 -15.52 5.59
CA ARG A 91 15.79 -15.48 7.01
C ARG A 91 14.82 -16.33 7.85
N GLY A 92 15.08 -16.42 9.14
CA GLY A 92 14.20 -17.13 10.07
C GLY A 92 12.78 -16.56 10.15
N SER A 93 11.96 -17.17 10.98
CA SER A 93 10.57 -16.80 11.17
C SER A 93 10.39 -15.37 11.68
N LEU A 94 9.32 -14.72 11.23
CA LEU A 94 8.82 -13.45 11.79
C LEU A 94 7.55 -13.73 12.58
N SER A 95 7.57 -13.38 13.87
CA SER A 95 6.40 -13.47 14.73
C SER A 95 5.95 -12.08 15.15
N VAL A 96 4.72 -11.74 14.78
CA VAL A 96 4.07 -10.49 15.20
C VAL A 96 2.87 -10.87 16.06
N PRO A 97 2.78 -10.38 17.33
CA PRO A 97 1.65 -10.70 18.19
C PRO A 97 0.31 -10.36 17.54
N GLY A 98 -0.61 -11.33 17.49
CA GLY A 98 -1.92 -11.18 16.85
C GLY A 98 -1.94 -11.36 15.33
N GLN A 99 -0.83 -11.80 14.75
CA GLN A 99 -0.72 -12.22 13.35
C GLN A 99 -0.32 -13.70 13.27
N PRO A 100 -0.62 -14.40 12.17
CA PRO A 100 -0.05 -15.72 11.92
C PRO A 100 1.48 -15.66 11.94
N ILE A 101 2.12 -16.71 12.45
CA ILE A 101 3.58 -16.82 12.39
C ILE A 101 4.00 -16.97 10.93
N CYS A 102 4.87 -16.08 10.48
CA CYS A 102 5.49 -16.18 9.17
C CYS A 102 6.72 -17.11 9.28
N PRO A 103 6.73 -18.31 8.66
CA PRO A 103 7.84 -19.25 8.80
C PRO A 103 9.15 -18.76 8.20
N ALA A 104 9.10 -17.76 7.32
CA ALA A 104 10.25 -17.15 6.67
C ALA A 104 10.08 -15.64 6.57
N SER A 105 11.19 -14.92 6.43
CA SER A 105 11.20 -13.46 6.25
C SER A 105 12.28 -13.02 5.27
N LEU A 106 12.10 -11.83 4.71
CA LEU A 106 13.05 -11.16 3.83
C LEU A 106 13.22 -9.71 4.25
N ASN A 107 14.41 -9.16 4.05
CA ASN A 107 14.68 -7.73 4.14
C ASN A 107 14.73 -7.15 2.72
N ILE A 108 13.91 -6.15 2.45
CA ILE A 108 13.84 -5.50 1.14
C ILE A 108 14.23 -4.04 1.29
N GLU A 109 15.27 -3.62 0.58
CA GLU A 109 15.67 -2.21 0.49
C GLU A 109 14.68 -1.45 -0.39
N THR A 110 14.19 -0.32 0.08
CA THR A 110 13.25 0.57 -0.62
C THR A 110 13.73 2.01 -0.55
N GLY A 111 13.06 2.94 -1.23
CA GLY A 111 13.33 4.37 -1.11
C GLY A 111 13.15 4.91 0.32
N ASN A 112 12.30 4.27 1.14
CA ASN A 112 12.06 4.61 2.55
C ASN A 112 12.90 3.79 3.55
N GLY A 113 13.96 3.11 3.08
CA GLY A 113 14.82 2.27 3.91
C GLY A 113 14.53 0.78 3.78
N ILE A 114 15.06 -0.01 4.72
CA ILE A 114 14.92 -1.48 4.69
C ILE A 114 13.66 -1.89 5.44
N LEU A 115 12.80 -2.64 4.76
CA LEU A 115 11.59 -3.21 5.34
C LEU A 115 11.74 -4.73 5.50
N THR A 116 11.38 -5.22 6.68
CA THR A 116 11.28 -6.66 6.94
C THR A 116 9.87 -7.12 6.63
N VAL A 117 9.76 -8.13 5.76
CA VAL A 117 8.49 -8.75 5.37
C VAL A 117 8.47 -10.21 5.77
N GLY A 118 7.33 -10.67 6.30
CA GLY A 118 7.11 -12.06 6.67
C GLY A 118 6.31 -12.79 5.59
N LEU A 119 6.68 -14.04 5.33
CA LEU A 119 6.05 -14.88 4.31
C LEU A 119 5.15 -15.93 4.97
N ILE A 120 3.90 -15.98 4.57
CA ILE A 120 2.95 -17.04 4.92
C ILE A 120 2.92 -18.01 3.75
N ILE A 121 3.45 -19.21 3.99
CA ILE A 121 3.74 -20.21 2.96
C ILE A 121 2.80 -21.40 3.16
N ASP A 122 2.27 -21.95 2.07
CA ASP A 122 1.43 -23.14 2.09
C ASP A 122 2.25 -24.45 2.05
N GLU A 123 1.56 -25.57 2.12
CA GLU A 123 2.15 -26.92 2.06
C GLU A 123 2.85 -27.20 0.71
N GLY A 124 2.51 -26.47 -0.34
CA GLY A 124 3.11 -26.56 -1.68
C GLY A 124 4.34 -25.67 -1.86
N ASP A 125 4.89 -25.08 -0.78
CA ASP A 125 6.02 -24.14 -0.80
C ASP A 125 5.73 -22.87 -1.62
N LYS A 126 4.45 -22.41 -1.59
CA LYS A 126 4.00 -21.20 -2.27
C LYS A 126 3.60 -20.12 -1.27
N VAL A 127 4.00 -18.87 -1.54
CA VAL A 127 3.63 -17.72 -0.72
C VAL A 127 2.17 -17.36 -0.96
N GLN A 128 1.34 -17.51 0.08
CA GLN A 128 -0.09 -17.19 0.04
C GLN A 128 -0.35 -15.73 0.42
N LYS A 129 0.27 -15.28 1.51
CA LYS A 129 0.17 -13.90 1.98
C LYS A 129 1.56 -13.40 2.42
N VAL A 130 1.71 -12.10 2.42
CA VAL A 130 2.91 -11.41 2.91
C VAL A 130 2.51 -10.41 3.98
N CYS A 131 3.18 -10.49 5.13
CA CYS A 131 3.05 -9.55 6.24
C CYS A 131 4.14 -8.47 6.10
N VAL A 132 3.73 -7.22 6.04
CA VAL A 132 4.62 -6.05 5.89
C VAL A 132 4.55 -5.19 7.14
N ASN A 133 5.69 -4.85 7.74
CA ASN A 133 5.76 -3.83 8.77
C ASN A 133 5.75 -2.45 8.08
N MET A 134 4.64 -1.72 8.23
CA MET A 134 4.44 -0.40 7.65
C MET A 134 5.00 0.73 8.52
N GLY A 135 5.63 0.41 9.65
CA GLY A 135 6.15 1.37 10.61
C GLY A 135 5.11 1.94 11.56
N GLN A 136 5.54 2.90 12.37
CA GLN A 136 4.66 3.59 13.30
C GLN A 136 3.82 4.65 12.58
N PRO A 137 2.51 4.78 12.87
CA PRO A 137 1.68 5.81 12.28
C PRO A 137 2.07 7.19 12.83
N ILE A 138 2.15 8.17 11.95
CA ILE A 138 2.37 9.56 12.30
C ILE A 138 1.01 10.23 12.50
N LEU A 139 0.82 10.83 13.69
CA LEU A 139 -0.46 11.43 14.11
C LEU A 139 -0.36 12.94 14.30
N THR A 140 0.86 13.51 14.37
CA THR A 140 1.10 14.94 14.54
C THR A 140 0.73 15.68 13.28
N PRO A 141 -0.19 16.68 13.32
CA PRO A 141 -0.70 17.38 12.14
C PRO A 141 0.39 17.96 11.22
N LYS A 142 1.42 18.60 11.80
CA LYS A 142 2.54 19.18 11.02
C LYS A 142 3.35 18.14 10.25
N ASP A 143 3.43 16.90 10.75
CA ASP A 143 4.23 15.83 10.17
C ASP A 143 3.40 15.01 9.15
N ILE A 144 2.05 15.13 9.16
CA ILE A 144 1.15 14.53 8.16
C ILE A 144 1.09 15.31 6.83
N PRO A 145 1.45 16.42 6.59
CA PRO A 145 1.33 17.83 6.80
C PRO A 145 -0.12 18.36 6.58
N VAL A 146 -0.83 18.60 7.65
CA VAL A 146 -2.19 19.15 7.61
C VAL A 146 -2.27 20.44 8.43
N LYS A 147 -3.07 21.42 7.96
CA LYS A 147 -3.26 22.72 8.59
C LYS A 147 -4.45 22.69 9.58
N LEU A 148 -4.51 21.66 10.40
CA LEU A 148 -5.47 21.52 11.47
C LEU A 148 -4.76 21.66 12.83
N VAL A 149 -5.47 22.15 13.84
CA VAL A 149 -4.88 22.47 15.16
C VAL A 149 -5.09 21.32 16.12
N GLY A 150 -4.11 21.05 16.98
CA GLY A 150 -4.17 20.05 18.02
C GLY A 150 -2.96 19.12 18.02
N GLU A 151 -2.89 18.22 18.99
CA GLU A 151 -1.85 17.18 19.04
C GLU A 151 -2.08 16.09 17.98
N LYS A 152 -3.36 15.85 17.68
CA LYS A 152 -3.83 14.88 16.66
C LYS A 152 -5.08 15.43 15.99
N VAL A 153 -5.35 15.00 14.77
CA VAL A 153 -6.60 15.28 14.05
C VAL A 153 -7.49 14.05 14.18
N ILE A 154 -8.43 14.09 15.10
CA ILE A 154 -9.40 13.00 15.34
C ILE A 154 -10.79 13.60 15.27
N GLU A 155 -11.61 13.15 14.33
CA GLU A 155 -12.99 13.60 14.09
C GLU A 155 -13.14 15.14 14.10
N GLN A 156 -12.16 15.83 13.49
CA GLN A 156 -12.25 17.28 13.37
C GLN A 156 -13.12 17.66 12.16
N PRO A 157 -14.02 18.65 12.32
CA PRO A 157 -14.89 19.10 11.24
C PRO A 157 -14.09 19.85 10.17
N ILE A 158 -14.38 19.51 8.91
CA ILE A 158 -13.90 20.24 7.74
C ILE A 158 -15.07 20.51 6.79
N GLU A 159 -15.06 21.67 6.14
CA GLU A 159 -16.09 22.06 5.17
C GLU A 159 -15.71 21.59 3.77
N ILE A 160 -16.49 20.68 3.18
CA ILE A 160 -16.29 20.14 1.83
C ILE A 160 -17.56 20.31 1.02
N LEU A 161 -17.48 21.02 -0.11
CA LEU A 161 -18.59 21.26 -1.04
C LEU A 161 -19.86 21.84 -0.37
N GLY A 162 -19.67 22.65 0.69
CA GLY A 162 -20.77 23.30 1.44
C GLY A 162 -21.42 22.39 2.51
N GLY A 163 -20.89 21.20 2.73
CA GLY A 163 -21.24 20.31 3.84
C GLY A 163 -20.09 20.15 4.83
N GLU A 164 -20.39 19.77 6.07
CA GLU A 164 -19.40 19.47 7.09
C GLU A 164 -19.15 17.97 7.17
N LEU A 165 -17.87 17.56 7.16
CA LEU A 165 -17.43 16.18 7.36
C LEU A 165 -16.43 16.11 8.51
N LEU A 166 -16.50 15.04 9.31
CA LEU A 166 -15.54 14.75 10.36
C LEU A 166 -14.37 13.95 9.80
N THR A 167 -13.15 14.48 9.92
CA THR A 167 -11.94 13.82 9.43
C THR A 167 -11.01 13.40 10.55
N THR A 168 -10.41 12.21 10.40
CA THR A 168 -9.25 11.76 11.18
C THR A 168 -8.06 11.64 10.24
N CYS A 169 -6.96 12.33 10.56
CA CYS A 169 -5.78 12.34 9.70
C CYS A 169 -4.66 11.46 10.27
N VAL A 170 -4.08 10.62 9.42
CA VAL A 170 -2.98 9.71 9.75
C VAL A 170 -1.97 9.70 8.60
N SER A 171 -0.67 9.59 8.89
CA SER A 171 0.31 9.24 7.87
C SER A 171 0.94 7.89 8.17
N THR A 172 1.05 7.07 7.15
CA THR A 172 1.76 5.78 7.12
C THR A 172 2.90 5.82 6.09
N GLY A 173 3.60 6.97 6.06
CA GLY A 173 4.60 7.32 5.04
C GLY A 173 4.08 8.32 4.00
N ASN A 174 2.76 8.39 3.81
CA ASN A 174 2.06 9.38 3.00
C ASN A 174 0.77 9.84 3.73
N PRO A 175 0.21 11.03 3.41
CA PRO A 175 -0.90 11.61 4.15
C PRO A 175 -2.25 10.99 3.77
N HIS A 176 -3.06 10.69 4.78
CA HIS A 176 -4.41 10.12 4.64
C HIS A 176 -5.42 10.90 5.49
N ALA A 177 -6.58 11.22 4.91
CA ALA A 177 -7.78 11.72 5.58
C ALA A 177 -8.84 10.62 5.55
N VAL A 178 -9.32 10.22 6.71
CA VAL A 178 -10.29 9.15 6.91
C VAL A 178 -11.61 9.73 7.35
N PHE A 179 -12.69 9.34 6.70
CA PHE A 179 -14.08 9.76 6.93
C PHE A 179 -14.92 8.51 7.19
N PHE A 180 -15.64 8.49 8.30
CA PHE A 180 -16.56 7.39 8.59
C PHE A 180 -17.95 7.74 8.06
N CYS A 181 -18.62 6.77 7.45
CA CYS A 181 -19.96 6.88 6.88
C CYS A 181 -20.76 5.60 7.15
N ASP A 182 -22.07 5.68 6.97
CA ASP A 182 -22.98 4.53 7.16
C ASP A 182 -22.94 3.57 5.98
N ASP A 183 -22.78 4.08 4.74
CA ASP A 183 -22.65 3.30 3.50
C ASP A 183 -21.63 3.94 2.58
N VAL A 184 -20.57 3.18 2.25
CA VAL A 184 -19.51 3.65 1.34
C VAL A 184 -19.97 3.72 -0.12
N GLU A 185 -21.01 2.98 -0.50
CA GLU A 185 -21.52 2.97 -1.88
C GLU A 185 -22.34 4.23 -2.20
N GLU A 186 -22.92 4.88 -1.19
CA GLU A 186 -23.62 6.17 -1.35
C GLU A 186 -22.68 7.36 -1.59
N ILE A 187 -21.36 7.18 -1.41
CA ILE A 187 -20.39 8.26 -1.58
C ILE A 187 -20.09 8.51 -3.05
N GLU A 188 -20.42 9.69 -3.57
CA GLU A 188 -20.04 10.18 -4.90
C GLU A 188 -18.54 10.51 -4.96
N LEU A 189 -17.69 9.45 -4.96
CA LEU A 189 -16.25 9.58 -4.75
C LEU A 189 -15.56 10.39 -5.86
N GLU A 190 -16.03 10.33 -7.11
CA GLU A 190 -15.55 11.16 -8.23
C GLU A 190 -15.76 12.66 -8.01
N LYS A 191 -16.76 13.03 -7.21
CA LYS A 191 -17.09 14.43 -6.93
C LYS A 191 -16.41 14.93 -5.67
N ILE A 192 -16.44 14.14 -4.58
CA ILE A 192 -15.93 14.56 -3.28
C ILE A 192 -14.42 14.33 -3.15
N GLY A 193 -13.87 13.29 -3.81
CA GLY A 193 -12.46 12.94 -3.76
C GLY A 193 -11.52 14.07 -4.18
N PRO A 194 -11.70 14.67 -5.38
CA PRO A 194 -10.90 15.82 -5.81
C PRO A 194 -11.02 17.04 -4.89
N ALA A 195 -12.20 17.27 -4.33
CA ALA A 195 -12.44 18.39 -3.41
C ALA A 195 -11.66 18.21 -2.09
N ILE A 196 -11.58 16.98 -1.58
CA ILE A 196 -10.77 16.64 -0.39
C ILE A 196 -9.28 16.67 -0.74
N GLU A 197 -8.85 16.00 -1.80
CA GLU A 197 -7.45 15.92 -2.22
C GLU A 197 -6.81 17.31 -2.30
N ASN A 198 -7.52 18.29 -2.89
CA ASN A 198 -7.02 19.64 -3.15
C ASN A 198 -7.48 20.68 -2.11
N HIS A 199 -8.03 20.24 -0.97
CA HIS A 199 -8.54 21.16 0.03
C HIS A 199 -7.41 21.99 0.66
N LYS A 200 -7.66 23.28 0.96
CA LYS A 200 -6.69 24.25 1.51
C LYS A 200 -6.00 23.81 2.82
N LEU A 201 -6.63 22.92 3.57
CA LEU A 201 -6.07 22.34 4.80
C LEU A 201 -4.99 21.29 4.52
N PHE A 202 -4.85 20.80 3.28
CA PHE A 202 -3.92 19.77 2.86
C PHE A 202 -2.92 20.32 1.81
N PRO A 203 -1.89 21.08 2.23
CA PRO A 203 -1.01 21.81 1.33
C PRO A 203 -0.23 20.93 0.35
N ASN A 204 0.00 19.66 0.71
CA ASN A 204 0.69 18.66 -0.13
C ASN A 204 -0.29 17.67 -0.75
N ARG A 205 -1.59 18.03 -0.82
CA ARG A 205 -2.68 17.14 -1.16
C ARG A 205 -2.77 15.94 -0.20
N ILE A 206 -3.81 15.14 -0.27
CA ILE A 206 -4.05 14.03 0.65
C ILE A 206 -4.79 12.90 -0.06
N ASN A 207 -4.59 11.65 0.40
CA ASN A 207 -5.45 10.53 0.04
C ASN A 207 -6.71 10.59 0.91
N ALA A 208 -7.88 10.41 0.32
CA ALA A 208 -9.16 10.40 1.03
C ALA A 208 -9.75 8.99 1.07
N HIS A 209 -10.20 8.56 2.25
CA HIS A 209 -10.80 7.24 2.45
C HIS A 209 -12.14 7.38 3.15
N PHE A 210 -13.17 6.76 2.59
CA PHE A 210 -14.47 6.59 3.22
C PHE A 210 -14.57 5.19 3.79
N VAL A 211 -15.01 5.09 5.05
CA VAL A 211 -14.97 3.86 5.83
C VAL A 211 -16.34 3.58 6.44
N GLN A 212 -16.89 2.44 6.12
CA GLN A 212 -18.08 1.84 6.73
C GLN A 212 -17.63 0.75 7.68
N VAL A 213 -17.93 0.88 8.96
CA VAL A 213 -17.57 -0.11 9.98
C VAL A 213 -18.67 -1.14 10.09
N GLU A 214 -18.38 -2.40 9.74
CA GLU A 214 -19.32 -3.52 9.84
C GLU A 214 -19.43 -4.02 11.29
N ASN A 215 -18.30 -4.15 11.95
CA ASN A 215 -18.17 -4.56 13.34
C ASN A 215 -16.77 -4.22 13.87
N PRO A 216 -16.47 -4.42 15.17
CA PRO A 216 -15.13 -4.09 15.70
C PRO A 216 -13.94 -4.82 15.08
N LYS A 217 -14.15 -5.80 14.20
CA LYS A 217 -13.10 -6.57 13.53
C LYS A 217 -13.05 -6.36 12.02
N GLU A 218 -14.00 -5.65 11.43
CA GLU A 218 -14.14 -5.55 9.98
C GLU A 218 -14.69 -4.18 9.57
N PHE A 219 -14.14 -3.63 8.49
CA PHE A 219 -14.66 -2.43 7.84
C PHE A 219 -14.50 -2.51 6.32
N ILE A 220 -15.41 -1.87 5.61
CA ILE A 220 -15.34 -1.66 4.16
C ILE A 220 -14.75 -0.28 3.91
N MET A 221 -13.92 -0.13 2.88
CA MET A 221 -13.36 1.16 2.51
C MET A 221 -13.30 1.40 1.01
N ARG A 222 -13.53 2.67 0.62
CA ARG A 222 -13.29 3.15 -0.73
C ARG A 222 -12.29 4.31 -0.69
N SER A 223 -11.43 4.38 -1.71
CA SER A 223 -10.28 5.28 -1.72
C SER A 223 -10.27 6.19 -2.94
N TRP A 224 -9.97 7.46 -2.68
CA TRP A 224 -9.48 8.40 -3.66
C TRP A 224 -8.00 8.66 -3.35
N GLU A 225 -7.12 8.18 -4.19
CA GLU A 225 -5.68 8.35 -4.00
C GLU A 225 -5.15 9.61 -4.68
N ARG A 226 -4.29 10.30 -3.98
CA ARG A 226 -3.62 11.53 -4.41
C ARG A 226 -2.91 11.33 -5.75
N GLY A 227 -3.40 12.00 -6.81
CA GLY A 227 -2.83 11.93 -8.15
C GLY A 227 -3.26 10.72 -8.98
N SER A 228 -3.98 9.75 -8.39
CA SER A 228 -4.41 8.52 -9.08
C SER A 228 -5.93 8.40 -9.19
N GLY A 229 -6.69 9.12 -8.32
CA GLY A 229 -8.15 9.01 -8.30
C GLY A 229 -8.65 7.75 -7.59
N ILE A 230 -9.76 7.19 -8.06
CA ILE A 230 -10.32 5.96 -7.50
C ILE A 230 -9.39 4.79 -7.81
N THR A 231 -9.04 4.01 -6.77
CA THR A 231 -8.21 2.82 -6.90
C THR A 231 -8.86 1.61 -6.26
N LEU A 232 -8.49 0.42 -6.73
CA LEU A 232 -9.00 -0.85 -6.19
C LEU A 232 -8.37 -1.21 -4.85
N ALA A 233 -7.14 -0.70 -4.58
CA ALA A 233 -6.33 -1.13 -3.45
C ALA A 233 -5.34 -0.06 -3.00
N CYS A 234 -5.55 0.46 -1.80
CA CYS A 234 -4.61 1.36 -1.12
C CYS A 234 -4.14 0.74 0.20
N GLY A 235 -2.97 0.08 0.20
CA GLY A 235 -2.45 -0.59 1.39
C GLY A 235 -2.12 0.37 2.54
N SER A 236 -1.44 1.48 2.26
CA SER A 236 -1.15 2.53 3.25
C SER A 236 -2.45 3.18 3.77
N GLY A 237 -3.44 3.37 2.88
CA GLY A 237 -4.78 3.84 3.25
C GLY A 237 -5.49 2.87 4.19
N GLY A 238 -5.45 1.56 3.93
CA GLY A 238 -6.00 0.55 4.85
C GLY A 238 -5.38 0.65 6.24
N CYS A 239 -4.04 0.80 6.32
CA CYS A 239 -3.35 1.00 7.59
C CYS A 239 -3.81 2.29 8.30
N ALA A 240 -3.95 3.40 7.57
CA ALA A 240 -4.43 4.67 8.12
C ALA A 240 -5.87 4.55 8.60
N CYS A 241 -6.76 3.85 7.88
CA CYS A 241 -8.14 3.58 8.26
C CYS A 241 -8.22 2.72 9.53
N CYS A 242 -7.39 1.67 9.65
CA CYS A 242 -7.29 0.88 10.88
C CYS A 242 -6.91 1.75 12.08
N VAL A 243 -5.87 2.58 11.95
CA VAL A 243 -5.44 3.50 13.02
C VAL A 243 -6.55 4.48 13.37
N ALA A 244 -7.19 5.10 12.39
CA ALA A 244 -8.31 6.03 12.60
C ALA A 244 -9.49 5.35 13.30
N ALA A 245 -9.87 4.14 12.89
CA ALA A 245 -10.96 3.38 13.49
C ALA A 245 -10.67 2.99 14.95
N VAL A 246 -9.41 2.68 15.28
CA VAL A 246 -8.98 2.42 16.67
C VAL A 246 -9.01 3.72 17.50
N LEU A 247 -8.52 4.83 16.97
CA LEU A 247 -8.49 6.12 17.67
C LEU A 247 -9.90 6.64 17.99
N THR A 248 -10.88 6.31 17.15
CA THR A 248 -12.28 6.68 17.31
C THR A 248 -13.11 5.59 18.00
N ASN A 249 -12.47 4.54 18.54
CA ASN A 249 -13.10 3.41 19.24
C ASN A 249 -14.14 2.64 18.40
N ARG A 250 -14.00 2.64 17.07
CA ARG A 250 -14.89 1.92 16.14
C ARG A 250 -14.41 0.49 15.88
N CYS A 251 -13.10 0.26 15.79
CA CYS A 251 -12.53 -1.06 15.59
C CYS A 251 -11.49 -1.43 16.63
N ASN A 252 -11.22 -2.73 16.72
CA ASN A 252 -10.10 -3.30 17.45
C ASN A 252 -8.78 -3.01 16.71
N ARG A 253 -7.65 -3.16 17.40
CA ARG A 253 -6.30 -3.01 16.80
C ARG A 253 -5.97 -4.10 15.78
N ILE A 254 -6.70 -5.19 15.77
CA ILE A 254 -6.63 -6.26 14.78
C ILE A 254 -7.97 -6.30 14.09
N CYS A 255 -7.98 -6.04 12.78
CA CYS A 255 -9.17 -6.01 11.96
C CYS A 255 -8.86 -6.33 10.49
N THR A 256 -9.89 -6.65 9.73
CA THR A 256 -9.82 -6.84 8.29
C THR A 256 -10.42 -5.64 7.58
N ALA A 257 -9.72 -5.11 6.59
CA ALA A 257 -10.23 -4.09 5.68
C ALA A 257 -10.66 -4.76 4.38
N HIS A 258 -11.92 -4.51 3.97
CA HIS A 258 -12.46 -4.92 2.69
C HIS A 258 -12.34 -3.78 1.69
N LEU A 259 -11.50 -3.95 0.68
CA LEU A 259 -11.29 -3.00 -0.42
C LEU A 259 -11.94 -3.57 -1.70
N ALA A 260 -12.15 -2.73 -2.70
CA ALA A 260 -12.72 -3.18 -3.98
C ALA A 260 -11.89 -4.29 -4.66
N GLY A 261 -10.58 -4.32 -4.45
CA GLY A 261 -9.67 -5.33 -5.01
C GLY A 261 -9.47 -6.56 -4.13
N GLY A 262 -9.95 -6.56 -2.88
CA GLY A 262 -9.81 -7.68 -1.94
C GLY A 262 -9.47 -7.25 -0.51
N ASP A 263 -9.18 -8.23 0.33
CA ASP A 263 -9.04 -8.05 1.77
C ASP A 263 -7.58 -7.84 2.20
N LEU A 264 -7.42 -7.03 3.26
CA LEU A 264 -6.17 -6.85 3.99
C LEU A 264 -6.39 -7.09 5.47
N ASP A 265 -5.57 -7.95 6.07
CA ASP A 265 -5.54 -8.14 7.52
C ASP A 265 -4.59 -7.10 8.12
N LEU A 266 -5.08 -6.32 9.07
CA LEU A 266 -4.39 -5.19 9.66
C LEU A 266 -4.19 -5.38 11.16
N ASN A 267 -3.04 -4.95 11.69
CA ASN A 267 -2.74 -5.00 13.10
C ASN A 267 -1.93 -3.77 13.52
N TRP A 268 -2.54 -2.84 14.24
CA TRP A 268 -1.81 -1.80 14.93
C TRP A 268 -1.32 -2.32 16.28
N ASN A 269 -0.11 -2.85 16.30
CA ASN A 269 0.47 -3.59 17.40
C ASN A 269 0.74 -2.67 18.61
N ARG A 270 0.36 -3.15 19.81
CA ARG A 270 0.54 -2.40 21.07
C ARG A 270 1.98 -2.37 21.58
N GLN A 271 2.81 -3.35 21.21
CA GLN A 271 4.15 -3.50 21.81
C GLN A 271 5.16 -2.56 21.17
N ASP A 272 5.13 -2.44 19.82
CA ASP A 272 6.09 -1.64 19.07
C ASP A 272 5.46 -0.40 18.40
N ASN A 273 4.13 -0.24 18.53
CA ASN A 273 3.33 0.82 17.92
C ASN A 273 3.36 0.83 16.39
N CYS A 274 3.83 -0.26 15.74
CA CYS A 274 3.82 -0.39 14.29
C CYS A 274 2.49 -0.90 13.76
N VAL A 275 2.16 -0.52 12.53
CA VAL A 275 1.04 -1.08 11.79
C VAL A 275 1.57 -2.18 10.88
N TYR A 276 1.03 -3.38 11.02
CA TYR A 276 1.31 -4.52 10.16
C TYR A 276 0.16 -4.73 9.20
N LEU A 277 0.51 -4.91 7.93
CA LEU A 277 -0.41 -5.19 6.86
C LEU A 277 -0.12 -6.57 6.30
N THR A 278 -1.11 -7.46 6.26
CA THR A 278 -0.98 -8.78 5.66
C THR A 278 -1.98 -8.93 4.52
N GLY A 279 -1.50 -9.31 3.35
CA GLY A 279 -2.34 -9.46 2.17
C GLY A 279 -1.74 -10.39 1.13
N PRO A 280 -2.53 -10.79 0.13
CA PRO A 280 -2.08 -11.67 -0.95
C PRO A 280 -1.15 -10.94 -1.92
N ALA A 281 -0.44 -11.75 -2.68
CA ALA A 281 0.34 -11.37 -3.86
C ALA A 281 0.19 -12.46 -4.91
N VAL A 282 -0.05 -12.09 -6.16
CA VAL A 282 -0.35 -13.04 -7.24
C VAL A 282 0.53 -12.76 -8.45
N GLU A 283 1.23 -13.78 -8.92
CA GLU A 283 1.87 -13.80 -10.22
C GLU A 283 0.81 -14.14 -11.27
N VAL A 284 0.60 -13.25 -12.25
CA VAL A 284 -0.48 -13.38 -13.23
C VAL A 284 0.00 -14.06 -14.48
N PHE A 285 1.10 -13.55 -15.07
CA PHE A 285 1.75 -14.16 -16.24
C PHE A 285 3.19 -13.65 -16.41
N ASN A 286 3.96 -14.38 -17.17
CA ASN A 286 5.31 -14.02 -17.62
C ASN A 286 5.32 -13.68 -19.10
N GLY A 287 6.19 -12.77 -19.52
CA GLY A 287 6.32 -12.36 -20.90
C GLY A 287 7.69 -11.84 -21.28
N THR A 288 7.83 -11.50 -22.56
CA THR A 288 9.01 -10.84 -23.10
C THR A 288 8.62 -9.56 -23.80
N TRP A 289 9.16 -8.44 -23.34
CA TRP A 289 9.01 -7.14 -23.98
C TRP A 289 10.11 -7.01 -25.06
N PRO A 290 9.79 -6.68 -26.33
CA PRO A 290 10.78 -6.52 -27.38
C PRO A 290 11.74 -5.38 -27.08
N GLU A 291 13.01 -5.57 -27.39
CA GLU A 291 14.00 -4.50 -27.41
C GLU A 291 13.80 -3.71 -28.72
N ASN A 292 13.47 -2.44 -28.61
CA ASN A 292 13.37 -1.52 -29.76
C ASN A 292 14.64 -0.69 -29.89
#